data_e19631d35f1a10c7813e44dbe399b29f
#
_entry.id   e19631d35f1a10c7813e44dbe399b29f
#
_cell.length_a   1.000
_cell.length_b   1.000
_cell.length_c   1.000
_cell.angle_alpha   90.00
_cell.angle_beta   90.00
_cell.angle_gamma   90.00
#
_symmetry.space_group_name_H-M   'P 1'
#
loop_
_entity.id
_entity.type
_entity.pdbx_description
1 polymer ?
#
loop_
_entity_poly.entity_id
_entity_poly.type
_entity_poly.pdbx_seq_one_letter_code
_entity_poly.pdbx_strand_id
1 'polypeptide(L)'
;MSIQDILDTQTFLGISVGQLLLIISVAVVAFIFERVVTRYLRRFARHAHLSLSASNNIILVFRILILFGSAAFMTRAGGLATEWFLAFSALGGAALGFASSQTIGNFVAGLFLLAARPFKVGDYIRVGTVEGIVQEITINYTRILTIGSNVVSIINLQVLQRDITSFQDESQGSDGLCCYTFEIGFDHSVSTDKIAAIFDKVFELHMQTLPKKPRYMLLRSGSFERVYMVYLYVKDPREVFVLRPQIAEEVFRRWDAERAKGHA
;
A
#
# COMPACT_ATOMS: atom_id res chain seq x y z
N MET A 1 -13.31 66.12 19.16
CA MET A 1 -13.32 64.90 18.33
C MET A 1 -12.72 63.78 19.20
N SER A 2 -13.53 62.85 19.62
CA SER A 2 -13.02 61.77 20.47
C SER A 2 -12.23 60.75 19.62
N ILE A 3 -11.38 59.98 20.25
CA ILE A 3 -10.65 58.90 19.58
C ILE A 3 -11.63 57.92 18.89
N GLN A 4 -12.82 57.75 19.50
CA GLN A 4 -13.90 56.93 18.93
C GLN A 4 -14.45 57.51 17.62
N ASP A 5 -14.65 58.84 17.54
CA ASP A 5 -15.14 59.52 16.31
C ASP A 5 -14.15 59.33 15.15
N ILE A 6 -12.84 59.27 15.43
CA ILE A 6 -11.82 59.06 14.39
C ILE A 6 -11.83 57.60 13.91
N LEU A 7 -12.00 56.63 14.83
CA LEU A 7 -12.02 55.22 14.51
C LEU A 7 -13.26 54.80 13.70
N ASP A 8 -14.40 55.50 13.91
CA ASP A 8 -15.66 55.23 13.23
C ASP A 8 -15.79 55.97 11.88
N THR A 9 -14.84 56.88 11.54
CA THR A 9 -14.83 57.58 10.27
C THR A 9 -14.70 56.60 9.13
N GLN A 10 -15.68 56.57 8.22
CA GLN A 10 -15.66 55.69 7.04
C GLN A 10 -14.67 56.22 6.01
N THR A 11 -13.82 55.32 5.50
CA THR A 11 -12.91 55.59 4.38
C THR A 11 -13.66 55.51 3.07
N PHE A 12 -13.09 56.00 1.96
CA PHE A 12 -13.61 55.94 0.59
C PHE A 12 -14.04 54.52 0.16
N LEU A 13 -13.53 53.47 0.83
CA LEU A 13 -13.83 52.04 0.57
C LEU A 13 -14.97 51.49 1.48
N GLY A 14 -15.65 52.34 2.27
CA GLY A 14 -16.71 51.90 3.19
C GLY A 14 -16.19 51.11 4.42
N ILE A 15 -14.89 51.11 4.66
CA ILE A 15 -14.23 50.47 5.79
C ILE A 15 -13.90 51.51 6.85
N SER A 16 -14.19 51.28 8.12
CA SER A 16 -13.81 52.20 9.20
C SER A 16 -12.30 52.29 9.37
N VAL A 17 -11.79 53.42 9.83
CA VAL A 17 -10.37 53.60 10.14
C VAL A 17 -9.89 52.57 11.18
N GLY A 18 -10.73 52.21 12.14
CA GLY A 18 -10.46 51.17 13.12
C GLY A 18 -10.27 49.78 12.50
N GLN A 19 -11.14 49.41 11.54
CA GLN A 19 -11.02 48.15 10.78
C GLN A 19 -9.75 48.13 9.93
N LEU A 20 -9.36 49.24 9.32
CA LEU A 20 -8.14 49.36 8.51
C LEU A 20 -6.89 49.21 9.37
N LEU A 21 -6.84 49.82 10.53
CA LEU A 21 -5.77 49.65 11.52
C LEU A 21 -5.65 48.19 12.00
N LEU A 22 -6.81 47.53 12.21
CA LEU A 22 -6.85 46.14 12.63
C LEU A 22 -6.32 45.21 11.53
N ILE A 23 -6.73 45.43 10.26
CA ILE A 23 -6.20 44.65 9.12
C ILE A 23 -4.70 44.83 8.98
N ILE A 24 -4.18 46.04 9.09
CA ILE A 24 -2.74 46.33 9.04
C ILE A 24 -2.02 45.63 10.20
N SER A 25 -2.55 45.72 11.43
CA SER A 25 -1.94 45.07 12.59
C SER A 25 -1.87 43.56 12.43
N VAL A 26 -2.92 42.91 11.93
CA VAL A 26 -2.95 41.50 11.63
C VAL A 26 -1.93 41.10 10.53
N ALA A 27 -1.82 41.91 9.49
CA ALA A 27 -0.84 41.71 8.42
C ALA A 27 0.60 41.74 8.97
N VAL A 28 0.90 42.73 9.80
CA VAL A 28 2.22 42.87 10.44
C VAL A 28 2.52 41.67 11.35
N VAL A 29 1.55 41.29 12.21
CA VAL A 29 1.70 40.11 13.08
C VAL A 29 1.89 38.84 12.29
N ALA A 30 1.09 38.61 11.25
CA ALA A 30 1.21 37.45 10.35
C ALA A 30 2.59 37.40 9.66
N PHE A 31 3.08 38.54 9.20
CA PHE A 31 4.40 38.66 8.58
C PHE A 31 5.54 38.35 9.58
N ILE A 32 5.46 38.88 10.78
CA ILE A 32 6.44 38.60 11.83
C ILE A 32 6.39 37.11 12.20
N PHE A 33 5.20 36.57 12.37
CA PHE A 33 4.98 35.15 12.68
C PHE A 33 5.55 34.23 11.56
N GLU A 34 5.26 34.53 10.30
CA GLU A 34 5.84 33.82 9.14
C GLU A 34 7.38 33.82 9.19
N ARG A 35 7.99 34.98 9.45
CA ARG A 35 9.43 35.11 9.55
C ARG A 35 10.03 34.28 10.70
N VAL A 36 9.38 34.28 11.85
CA VAL A 36 9.82 33.51 13.02
C VAL A 36 9.70 32.01 12.75
N VAL A 37 8.52 31.55 12.28
CA VAL A 37 8.29 30.13 11.95
C VAL A 37 9.23 29.64 10.87
N THR A 38 9.39 30.38 9.78
CA THR A 38 10.33 30.03 8.69
C THR A 38 11.77 29.93 9.18
N ARG A 39 12.19 30.85 10.07
CA ARG A 39 13.55 30.82 10.65
C ARG A 39 13.73 29.60 11.57
N TYR A 40 12.73 29.28 12.37
CA TYR A 40 12.74 28.11 13.25
C TYR A 40 12.77 26.80 12.43
N LEU A 41 11.89 26.67 11.42
CA LEU A 41 11.83 25.49 10.55
C LEU A 41 13.14 25.26 9.79
N ARG A 42 13.78 26.33 9.30
CA ARG A 42 15.10 26.22 8.65
C ARG A 42 16.20 25.76 9.61
N ARG A 43 16.15 26.18 10.88
CA ARG A 43 17.08 25.68 11.91
C ARG A 43 16.82 24.21 12.20
N PHE A 44 15.56 23.83 12.42
CA PHE A 44 15.16 22.46 12.68
C PHE A 44 15.55 21.53 11.50
N ALA A 45 15.26 21.91 10.27
CA ALA A 45 15.59 21.13 9.08
C ALA A 45 17.10 20.86 8.95
N ARG A 46 17.94 21.83 9.33
CA ARG A 46 19.40 21.65 9.36
C ARG A 46 19.87 20.67 10.43
N HIS A 47 19.26 20.69 11.63
CA HIS A 47 19.58 19.74 12.70
C HIS A 47 19.11 18.32 12.37
N ALA A 48 17.96 18.20 11.67
CA ALA A 48 17.39 16.93 11.25
C ALA A 48 18.02 16.37 9.97
N HIS A 49 19.06 16.99 9.43
CA HIS A 49 19.74 16.59 8.18
C HIS A 49 18.80 16.38 7.00
N LEU A 50 17.71 17.17 6.94
CA LEU A 50 16.76 17.09 5.84
C LEU A 50 17.36 17.62 4.54
N SER A 51 16.97 17.04 3.41
CA SER A 51 17.34 17.55 2.10
C SER A 51 16.81 18.99 1.90
N LEU A 52 17.50 19.79 1.09
CA LEU A 52 17.04 21.15 0.76
C LEU A 52 15.64 21.18 0.19
N SER A 53 15.28 20.20 -0.65
CA SER A 53 13.94 20.08 -1.24
C SER A 53 12.88 19.80 -0.17
N ALA A 54 13.14 18.89 0.77
CA ALA A 54 12.20 18.58 1.86
C ALA A 54 11.99 19.80 2.77
N SER A 55 13.08 20.51 3.12
CA SER A 55 13.03 21.74 3.93
C SER A 55 12.20 22.83 3.23
N ASN A 56 12.41 23.07 1.94
CA ASN A 56 11.67 24.07 1.19
C ASN A 56 10.17 23.73 1.08
N ASN A 57 9.83 22.45 0.86
CA ASN A 57 8.44 22.01 0.78
C ASN A 57 7.71 22.20 2.11
N ILE A 58 8.33 21.84 3.24
CA ILE A 58 7.78 22.07 4.57
C ILE A 58 7.51 23.56 4.80
N ILE A 59 8.49 24.41 4.50
CA ILE A 59 8.36 25.86 4.65
C ILE A 59 7.25 26.41 3.76
N LEU A 60 7.12 25.93 2.52
CA LEU A 60 6.06 26.33 1.60
C LEU A 60 4.67 25.99 2.17
N VAL A 61 4.46 24.78 2.69
CA VAL A 61 3.22 24.37 3.31
C VAL A 61 2.85 25.28 4.48
N PHE A 62 3.78 25.52 5.40
CA PHE A 62 3.55 26.43 6.53
C PHE A 62 3.25 27.87 6.10
N ARG A 63 3.92 28.36 5.07
CA ARG A 63 3.69 29.70 4.51
C ARG A 63 2.27 29.83 3.93
N ILE A 64 1.81 28.80 3.20
CA ILE A 64 0.46 28.72 2.67
C ILE A 64 -0.57 28.71 3.82
N LEU A 65 -0.37 27.91 4.86
CA LEU A 65 -1.26 27.85 6.02
C LEU A 65 -1.36 29.20 6.76
N ILE A 66 -0.22 29.89 6.96
CA ILE A 66 -0.19 31.22 7.57
C ILE A 66 -0.93 32.24 6.70
N LEU A 67 -0.72 32.19 5.39
CA LEU A 67 -1.39 33.09 4.45
C LEU A 67 -2.90 32.91 4.48
N PHE A 68 -3.40 31.67 4.39
CA PHE A 68 -4.83 31.40 4.45
C PHE A 68 -5.43 31.73 5.82
N GLY A 69 -4.75 31.37 6.91
CA GLY A 69 -5.19 31.67 8.27
C GLY A 69 -5.27 33.18 8.54
N SER A 70 -4.27 33.95 8.09
CA SER A 70 -4.28 35.40 8.22
C SER A 70 -5.36 36.06 7.35
N ALA A 71 -5.57 35.58 6.12
CA ALA A 71 -6.65 36.05 5.25
C ALA A 71 -8.03 35.79 5.87
N ALA A 72 -8.26 34.60 6.42
CA ALA A 72 -9.51 34.26 7.12
C ALA A 72 -9.77 35.17 8.32
N PHE A 73 -8.72 35.48 9.09
CA PHE A 73 -8.85 36.38 10.22
C PHE A 73 -9.12 37.82 9.80
N MET A 74 -8.43 38.28 8.75
CA MET A 74 -8.64 39.65 8.19
C MET A 74 -10.04 39.85 7.66
N THR A 75 -10.63 38.89 6.94
CA THR A 75 -12.01 38.99 6.43
C THR A 75 -13.01 39.08 7.57
N ARG A 76 -12.83 38.24 8.62
CA ARG A 76 -13.73 38.27 9.79
C ARG A 76 -13.58 39.54 10.62
N ALA A 77 -12.36 40.00 10.87
CA ALA A 77 -12.07 41.17 11.68
C ALA A 77 -12.34 42.48 10.95
N GLY A 78 -12.15 42.51 9.62
CA GLY A 78 -12.39 43.67 8.76
C GLY A 78 -13.85 43.88 8.39
N GLY A 79 -14.79 43.00 8.80
CA GLY A 79 -16.20 43.11 8.40
C GLY A 79 -16.44 42.98 6.90
N LEU A 80 -15.47 42.43 6.14
CA LEU A 80 -15.62 42.19 4.71
C LEU A 80 -16.60 41.04 4.47
N ALA A 81 -17.26 41.03 3.33
CA ALA A 81 -18.18 39.95 2.96
C ALA A 81 -17.50 38.57 3.05
N THR A 82 -17.76 37.87 4.14
CA THR A 82 -17.12 36.56 4.46
C THR A 82 -17.66 35.47 3.55
N GLU A 83 -18.77 35.66 2.89
CA GLU A 83 -19.47 34.67 2.07
C GLU A 83 -18.60 34.14 0.93
N TRP A 84 -17.97 35.04 0.17
CA TRP A 84 -17.07 34.66 -0.92
C TRP A 84 -15.82 33.91 -0.42
N PHE A 85 -15.25 34.35 0.71
CA PHE A 85 -14.11 33.69 1.32
C PHE A 85 -14.47 32.29 1.79
N LEU A 86 -15.64 32.10 2.40
CA LEU A 86 -16.16 30.81 2.81
C LEU A 86 -16.40 29.91 1.61
N ALA A 87 -17.02 30.43 0.52
CA ALA A 87 -17.24 29.64 -0.69
C ALA A 87 -15.92 29.17 -1.34
N PHE A 88 -14.95 30.07 -1.52
CA PHE A 88 -13.64 29.72 -2.06
C PHE A 88 -12.86 28.77 -1.15
N SER A 89 -12.93 28.97 0.16
CA SER A 89 -12.28 28.08 1.13
C SER A 89 -12.91 26.69 1.13
N ALA A 90 -14.23 26.59 1.00
CA ALA A 90 -14.94 25.32 0.91
C ALA A 90 -14.57 24.56 -0.38
N LEU A 91 -14.59 25.24 -1.53
CA LEU A 91 -14.20 24.64 -2.81
C LEU A 91 -12.70 24.23 -2.82
N GLY A 92 -11.82 25.13 -2.36
CA GLY A 92 -10.40 24.85 -2.26
C GLY A 92 -10.08 23.72 -1.28
N GLY A 93 -10.76 23.71 -0.14
CA GLY A 93 -10.66 22.64 0.87
C GLY A 93 -11.15 21.30 0.33
N ALA A 94 -12.28 21.27 -0.38
CA ALA A 94 -12.78 20.07 -1.03
C ALA A 94 -11.79 19.55 -2.10
N ALA A 95 -11.27 20.42 -2.96
CA ALA A 95 -10.29 20.06 -3.99
C ALA A 95 -9.01 19.48 -3.37
N LEU A 96 -8.46 20.10 -2.32
CA LEU A 96 -7.30 19.60 -1.58
C LEU A 96 -7.60 18.28 -0.85
N GLY A 97 -8.79 18.14 -0.28
CA GLY A 97 -9.26 16.92 0.36
C GLY A 97 -9.30 15.75 -0.62
N PHE A 98 -9.90 15.94 -1.80
CA PHE A 98 -9.90 14.93 -2.86
C PHE A 98 -8.50 14.61 -3.37
N ALA A 99 -7.67 15.61 -3.61
CA ALA A 99 -6.28 15.40 -4.04
C ALA A 99 -5.45 14.62 -3.01
N SER A 100 -5.73 14.78 -1.70
CA SER A 100 -5.01 14.14 -0.60
C SER A 100 -5.62 12.80 -0.18
N SER A 101 -6.84 12.47 -0.61
CA SER A 101 -7.62 11.31 -0.12
C SER A 101 -6.87 9.99 -0.32
N GLN A 102 -6.21 9.80 -1.46
CA GLN A 102 -5.43 8.60 -1.75
C GLN A 102 -4.20 8.47 -0.83
N THR A 103 -3.52 9.58 -0.55
CA THR A 103 -2.35 9.60 0.35
C THR A 103 -2.77 9.28 1.78
N ILE A 104 -3.85 9.90 2.26
CA ILE A 104 -4.40 9.64 3.59
C ILE A 104 -4.91 8.20 3.68
N GLY A 105 -5.65 7.72 2.65
CA GLY A 105 -6.13 6.35 2.57
C GLY A 105 -4.99 5.33 2.62
N ASN A 106 -3.89 5.60 1.93
CA ASN A 106 -2.71 4.74 1.95
C ASN A 106 -2.04 4.71 3.35
N PHE A 107 -1.95 5.84 4.01
CA PHE A 107 -1.43 5.92 5.38
C PHE A 107 -2.30 5.14 6.37
N VAL A 108 -3.62 5.31 6.31
CA VAL A 108 -4.57 4.57 7.15
C VAL A 108 -4.51 3.07 6.87
N ALA A 109 -4.41 2.68 5.59
CA ALA A 109 -4.23 1.29 5.19
C ALA A 109 -2.94 0.68 5.76
N GLY A 110 -1.82 1.43 5.74
CA GLY A 110 -0.56 1.00 6.34
C GLY A 110 -0.68 0.78 7.86
N LEU A 111 -1.31 1.70 8.56
CA LEU A 111 -1.59 1.54 10.01
C LEU A 111 -2.45 0.31 10.28
N PHE A 112 -3.48 0.08 9.47
CA PHE A 112 -4.34 -1.10 9.60
C PHE A 112 -3.54 -2.40 9.41
N LEU A 113 -2.73 -2.51 8.34
CA LEU A 113 -1.89 -3.69 8.09
C LEU A 113 -0.92 -3.97 9.25
N LEU A 114 -0.30 -2.93 9.82
CA LEU A 114 0.61 -3.06 10.94
C LEU A 114 -0.10 -3.44 12.25
N ALA A 115 -1.35 -3.00 12.46
CA ALA A 115 -2.14 -3.27 13.65
C ALA A 115 -2.87 -4.62 13.57
N ALA A 116 -3.65 -4.85 12.51
CA ALA A 116 -4.47 -6.05 12.32
C ALA A 116 -3.66 -7.28 11.89
N ARG A 117 -2.53 -7.07 11.20
CA ARG A 117 -1.58 -8.10 10.75
C ARG A 117 -2.26 -9.29 10.05
N PRO A 118 -3.05 -9.07 8.99
CA PRO A 118 -3.66 -10.16 8.24
C PRO A 118 -2.61 -11.10 7.61
N PHE A 119 -1.38 -10.65 7.50
CA PHE A 119 -0.18 -11.41 7.15
C PHE A 119 1.05 -10.75 7.82
N LYS A 120 2.16 -11.46 7.87
CA LYS A 120 3.40 -11.03 8.53
C LYS A 120 4.57 -10.99 7.54
N VAL A 121 5.63 -10.30 7.92
CA VAL A 121 6.92 -10.38 7.20
C VAL A 121 7.42 -11.83 7.28
N GLY A 122 7.79 -12.37 6.12
CA GLY A 122 8.17 -13.78 5.95
C GLY A 122 7.06 -14.66 5.41
N ASP A 123 5.79 -14.27 5.47
CA ASP A 123 4.68 -15.05 4.92
C ASP A 123 4.73 -15.07 3.38
N TYR A 124 4.32 -16.20 2.82
CA TYR A 124 4.04 -16.31 1.39
C TYR A 124 2.58 -15.92 1.15
N ILE A 125 2.37 -14.88 0.35
CA ILE A 125 1.03 -14.34 0.06
C ILE A 125 0.85 -14.10 -1.43
N ARG A 126 -0.42 -14.04 -1.85
CA ARG A 126 -0.84 -13.51 -3.15
C ARG A 126 -1.76 -12.32 -2.94
N VAL A 127 -1.43 -11.19 -3.57
CA VAL A 127 -2.23 -9.97 -3.57
C VAL A 127 -2.62 -9.66 -5.01
N GLY A 128 -3.85 -10.00 -5.38
CA GLY A 128 -4.29 -9.95 -6.77
C GLY A 128 -3.43 -10.83 -7.67
N THR A 129 -2.65 -10.22 -8.57
CA THR A 129 -1.74 -10.95 -9.51
C THR A 129 -0.30 -11.08 -8.99
N VAL A 130 0.06 -10.37 -7.93
CA VAL A 130 1.41 -10.42 -7.36
C VAL A 130 1.48 -11.48 -6.29
N GLU A 131 2.44 -12.39 -6.41
CA GLU A 131 2.64 -13.52 -5.52
C GLU A 131 4.09 -13.60 -5.06
N GLY A 132 4.31 -13.88 -3.78
CA GLY A 132 5.63 -14.04 -3.22
C GLY A 132 5.70 -13.87 -1.71
N ILE A 133 6.91 -13.65 -1.21
CA ILE A 133 7.22 -13.53 0.21
C ILE A 133 7.22 -12.07 0.63
N VAL A 134 6.52 -11.76 1.70
CA VAL A 134 6.53 -10.42 2.30
C VAL A 134 7.90 -10.13 2.89
N GLN A 135 8.63 -9.17 2.33
CA GLN A 135 9.92 -8.73 2.85
C GLN A 135 9.79 -7.63 3.90
N GLU A 136 8.89 -6.69 3.67
CA GLU A 136 8.75 -5.51 4.49
C GLU A 136 7.32 -4.94 4.41
N ILE A 137 6.80 -4.48 5.53
CA ILE A 137 5.54 -3.72 5.61
C ILE A 137 5.89 -2.38 6.22
N THR A 138 5.83 -1.32 5.42
CA THR A 138 6.00 0.07 5.88
C THR A 138 4.64 0.74 6.01
N ILE A 139 4.64 2.00 6.43
CA ILE A 139 3.40 2.78 6.54
C ILE A 139 2.76 3.08 5.17
N ASN A 140 3.57 3.10 4.08
CA ASN A 140 3.11 3.50 2.75
C ASN A 140 3.01 2.33 1.76
N TYR A 141 3.84 1.32 1.90
CA TYR A 141 3.91 0.20 0.96
C TYR A 141 4.28 -1.11 1.65
N THR A 142 3.89 -2.20 1.02
CA THR A 142 4.30 -3.57 1.32
C THR A 142 5.21 -4.06 0.20
N ARG A 143 6.37 -4.63 0.53
CA ARG A 143 7.33 -5.22 -0.41
C ARG A 143 7.18 -6.72 -0.46
N ILE A 144 7.07 -7.26 -1.66
CA ILE A 144 6.92 -8.69 -1.92
C ILE A 144 8.06 -9.15 -2.82
N LEU A 145 8.81 -10.16 -2.37
CA LEU A 145 9.81 -10.86 -3.17
C LEU A 145 9.11 -11.92 -4.01
N THR A 146 9.13 -11.79 -5.31
CA THR A 146 8.51 -12.73 -6.25
C THR A 146 9.44 -13.89 -6.61
N ILE A 147 8.89 -14.95 -7.22
CA ILE A 147 9.64 -16.13 -7.67
C ILE A 147 10.77 -15.79 -8.66
N GLY A 148 10.64 -14.72 -9.41
CA GLY A 148 11.70 -14.21 -10.30
C GLY A 148 12.81 -13.43 -9.59
N SER A 149 12.87 -13.48 -8.25
CA SER A 149 13.82 -12.73 -7.41
C SER A 149 13.69 -11.19 -7.54
N ASN A 150 12.56 -10.71 -8.05
CA ASN A 150 12.26 -9.30 -8.14
C ASN A 150 11.46 -8.85 -6.93
N VAL A 151 11.71 -7.61 -6.46
CA VAL A 151 10.95 -7.01 -5.37
C VAL A 151 9.87 -6.11 -5.95
N VAL A 152 8.62 -6.41 -5.67
CA VAL A 152 7.47 -5.60 -6.05
C VAL A 152 7.01 -4.81 -4.82
N SER A 153 6.92 -3.49 -4.95
CA SER A 153 6.37 -2.60 -3.92
C SER A 153 4.94 -2.24 -4.28
N ILE A 154 4.00 -2.62 -3.43
CA ILE A 154 2.57 -2.34 -3.59
C ILE A 154 2.17 -1.32 -2.52
N ILE A 155 1.50 -0.23 -2.91
CA ILE A 155 0.97 0.74 -1.94
C ILE A 155 -0.08 0.07 -1.07
N ASN A 156 -0.07 0.35 0.24
CA ASN A 156 -0.89 -0.38 1.21
C ASN A 156 -2.39 -0.29 0.95
N LEU A 157 -2.87 0.84 0.43
CA LEU A 157 -4.26 0.98 0.04
C LEU A 157 -4.66 -0.04 -1.04
N GLN A 158 -3.79 -0.28 -2.03
CA GLN A 158 -4.04 -1.30 -3.06
C GLN A 158 -3.98 -2.72 -2.50
N VAL A 159 -3.14 -2.97 -1.50
CA VAL A 159 -3.11 -4.27 -0.82
C VAL A 159 -4.47 -4.58 -0.20
N LEU A 160 -5.06 -3.63 0.55
CA LEU A 160 -6.36 -3.81 1.20
C LEU A 160 -7.55 -3.82 0.23
N GLN A 161 -7.41 -3.23 -0.94
CA GLN A 161 -8.47 -3.22 -1.97
C GLN A 161 -8.50 -4.48 -2.83
N ARG A 162 -7.55 -5.40 -2.66
CA ARG A 162 -7.45 -6.65 -3.41
C ARG A 162 -7.65 -7.85 -2.50
N ASP A 163 -8.01 -8.97 -3.11
CA ASP A 163 -8.04 -10.25 -2.41
C ASP A 163 -6.63 -10.64 -1.99
N ILE A 164 -6.50 -11.00 -0.72
CA ILE A 164 -5.24 -11.45 -0.12
C ILE A 164 -5.40 -12.95 0.15
N THR A 165 -4.60 -13.77 -0.51
CA THR A 165 -4.49 -15.20 -0.19
C THR A 165 -3.24 -15.40 0.64
N SER A 166 -3.39 -15.87 1.87
CA SER A 166 -2.29 -16.34 2.70
C SER A 166 -2.10 -17.83 2.49
N PHE A 167 -0.85 -18.26 2.32
CA PHE A 167 -0.50 -19.68 2.14
C PHE A 167 -0.04 -20.31 3.46
N GLN A 168 -0.44 -19.77 4.62
CA GLN A 168 -0.22 -20.44 5.90
C GLN A 168 -1.15 -21.66 6.02
N ASP A 169 -0.59 -22.80 6.47
CA ASP A 169 -1.39 -23.99 6.78
C ASP A 169 -2.06 -23.80 8.16
N GLU A 170 -3.36 -23.50 8.17
CA GLU A 170 -4.15 -23.34 9.38
C GLU A 170 -4.66 -24.69 9.96
N SER A 171 -4.26 -25.83 9.38
CA SER A 171 -4.70 -27.14 9.89
C SER A 171 -4.07 -27.42 11.27
N GLN A 172 -4.86 -28.06 12.16
CA GLN A 172 -4.39 -28.41 13.51
C GLN A 172 -3.12 -29.25 13.44
N GLY A 173 -2.05 -28.79 14.13
CA GLY A 173 -0.77 -29.46 14.20
C GLY A 173 0.25 -29.09 13.12
N SER A 174 -0.04 -28.08 12.30
CA SER A 174 0.87 -27.58 11.26
C SER A 174 1.52 -26.24 11.60
N ASP A 175 1.87 -26.01 12.88
CA ASP A 175 2.41 -24.75 13.37
C ASP A 175 3.48 -24.16 12.44
N GLY A 176 3.10 -23.11 11.70
CA GLY A 176 4.01 -22.30 10.90
C GLY A 176 4.39 -22.88 9.52
N LEU A 177 3.73 -23.94 9.04
CA LEU A 177 4.00 -24.45 7.69
C LEU A 177 3.35 -23.54 6.63
N CYS A 178 4.08 -23.30 5.54
CA CYS A 178 3.52 -22.72 4.33
C CYS A 178 2.93 -23.85 3.47
N CYS A 179 1.62 -23.78 3.18
CA CYS A 179 0.91 -24.67 2.26
C CYS A 179 0.76 -23.97 0.91
N TYR A 180 1.75 -24.10 0.05
CA TYR A 180 1.70 -23.53 -1.29
C TYR A 180 0.87 -24.40 -2.22
N THR A 181 -0.03 -23.76 -2.97
CA THR A 181 -0.89 -24.46 -3.94
C THR A 181 -0.66 -23.96 -5.36
N PHE A 182 -0.57 -24.88 -6.30
CA PHE A 182 -0.43 -24.57 -7.72
C PHE A 182 -1.11 -25.60 -8.60
N GLU A 183 -1.51 -25.18 -9.79
CA GLU A 183 -2.20 -26.02 -10.75
C GLU A 183 -1.22 -26.63 -11.75
N ILE A 184 -1.46 -27.91 -12.11
CA ILE A 184 -0.81 -28.59 -13.22
C ILE A 184 -1.89 -29.17 -14.12
N GLY A 185 -1.85 -28.83 -15.43
CA GLY A 185 -2.77 -29.31 -16.44
C GLY A 185 -2.14 -30.42 -17.28
N PHE A 186 -2.92 -31.45 -17.58
CA PHE A 186 -2.55 -32.55 -18.49
C PHE A 186 -3.64 -32.74 -19.53
N ASP A 187 -3.26 -33.09 -20.77
CA ASP A 187 -4.20 -33.54 -21.76
C ASP A 187 -4.73 -34.96 -21.45
N HIS A 188 -5.62 -35.49 -22.27
CA HIS A 188 -6.23 -36.80 -22.08
C HIS A 188 -5.39 -37.97 -22.62
N SER A 189 -4.16 -37.74 -23.09
CA SER A 189 -3.30 -38.77 -23.66
C SER A 189 -2.84 -39.84 -22.66
N VAL A 190 -2.77 -39.47 -21.38
CA VAL A 190 -2.37 -40.37 -20.27
C VAL A 190 -3.55 -40.57 -19.34
N SER A 191 -3.81 -41.82 -18.92
CA SER A 191 -4.93 -42.13 -18.00
C SER A 191 -4.75 -41.52 -16.62
N THR A 192 -5.85 -41.28 -15.92
CA THR A 192 -5.87 -40.72 -14.56
C THR A 192 -5.03 -41.53 -13.58
N ASP A 193 -5.07 -42.90 -13.67
CA ASP A 193 -4.30 -43.77 -12.78
C ASP A 193 -2.79 -43.63 -13.00
N LYS A 194 -2.36 -43.45 -14.25
CA LYS A 194 -0.95 -43.22 -14.55
C LYS A 194 -0.49 -41.84 -14.06
N ILE A 195 -1.34 -40.81 -14.18
CA ILE A 195 -1.05 -39.46 -13.62
C ILE A 195 -0.92 -39.55 -12.09
N ALA A 196 -1.82 -40.28 -11.42
CA ALA A 196 -1.74 -40.53 -9.99
C ALA A 196 -0.42 -41.19 -9.58
N ALA A 197 -0.03 -42.24 -10.31
CA ALA A 197 1.24 -42.94 -10.07
C ALA A 197 2.46 -42.05 -10.32
N ILE A 198 2.40 -41.09 -11.25
CA ILE A 198 3.44 -40.10 -11.49
C ILE A 198 3.59 -39.19 -10.28
N PHE A 199 2.48 -38.61 -9.77
CA PHE A 199 2.50 -37.77 -8.60
C PHE A 199 3.08 -38.48 -7.37
N ASP A 200 2.61 -39.72 -7.09
CA ASP A 200 3.09 -40.49 -5.96
C ASP A 200 4.60 -40.74 -6.03
N LYS A 201 5.13 -41.15 -7.20
CA LYS A 201 6.56 -41.34 -7.39
C LYS A 201 7.38 -40.05 -7.22
N VAL A 202 6.89 -38.92 -7.76
CA VAL A 202 7.59 -37.65 -7.63
C VAL A 202 7.58 -37.18 -6.18
N PHE A 203 6.46 -37.33 -5.48
CA PHE A 203 6.37 -36.94 -4.07
C PHE A 203 7.24 -37.79 -3.15
N GLU A 204 7.38 -39.08 -3.44
CA GLU A 204 8.28 -39.95 -2.71
C GLU A 204 9.76 -39.51 -2.82
N LEU A 205 10.20 -39.02 -3.97
CA LEU A 205 11.55 -38.49 -4.17
C LEU A 205 11.86 -37.28 -3.28
N HIS A 206 10.85 -36.48 -2.99
CA HIS A 206 10.99 -35.26 -2.19
C HIS A 206 10.64 -35.42 -0.71
N MET A 207 10.20 -36.62 -0.27
CA MET A 207 9.76 -36.88 1.12
C MET A 207 10.82 -36.59 2.17
N GLN A 208 12.11 -36.74 1.84
CA GLN A 208 13.19 -36.47 2.79
C GLN A 208 13.42 -34.97 3.03
N THR A 209 13.00 -34.14 2.10
CA THR A 209 13.22 -32.68 2.14
C THR A 209 12.01 -31.95 2.69
N LEU A 210 10.82 -32.53 2.55
CA LEU A 210 9.54 -31.90 2.88
C LEU A 210 9.07 -32.26 4.29
N PRO A 211 8.50 -31.30 5.05
CA PRO A 211 8.00 -31.56 6.41
C PRO A 211 6.73 -32.40 6.42
N LYS A 212 5.95 -32.40 5.33
CA LYS A 212 4.71 -33.14 5.17
C LYS A 212 4.58 -33.64 3.73
N LYS A 213 4.00 -34.83 3.53
CA LYS A 213 3.76 -35.38 2.20
C LYS A 213 2.90 -34.44 1.38
N PRO A 214 3.32 -34.03 0.16
CA PRO A 214 2.49 -33.27 -0.76
C PRO A 214 1.21 -34.01 -1.09
N ARG A 215 0.16 -33.28 -1.42
CA ARG A 215 -1.10 -33.85 -1.87
C ARG A 215 -1.45 -33.29 -3.24
N TYR A 216 -2.26 -34.02 -3.96
CA TYR A 216 -2.90 -33.54 -5.18
C TYR A 216 -4.38 -33.88 -5.16
N MET A 217 -5.16 -33.10 -5.89
CA MET A 217 -6.57 -33.40 -6.16
C MET A 217 -6.92 -32.96 -7.59
N LEU A 218 -7.81 -33.70 -8.23
CA LEU A 218 -8.36 -33.27 -9.51
C LEU A 218 -9.30 -32.09 -9.25
N LEU A 219 -8.93 -30.93 -9.79
CA LEU A 219 -9.70 -29.68 -9.63
C LEU A 219 -10.83 -29.60 -10.65
N ARG A 220 -10.51 -29.87 -11.94
CA ARG A 220 -11.47 -29.88 -13.04
C ARG A 220 -11.01 -30.81 -14.15
N SER A 221 -11.98 -31.35 -14.90
CA SER A 221 -11.75 -32.10 -16.10
C SER A 221 -12.60 -31.50 -17.21
N GLY A 222 -11.97 -30.87 -18.18
CA GLY A 222 -12.61 -30.29 -19.37
C GLY A 222 -12.47 -31.19 -20.60
N SER A 223 -12.87 -30.69 -21.78
CA SER A 223 -12.78 -31.44 -23.04
C SER A 223 -11.34 -31.63 -23.51
N PHE A 224 -10.41 -30.74 -23.14
CA PHE A 224 -9.04 -30.74 -23.62
C PHE A 224 -8.01 -31.07 -22.55
N GLU A 225 -8.33 -30.81 -21.28
CA GLU A 225 -7.39 -30.96 -20.17
C GLU A 225 -8.05 -31.42 -18.87
N ARG A 226 -7.24 -32.04 -18.04
CA ARG A 226 -7.49 -32.30 -16.62
C ARG A 226 -6.53 -31.44 -15.80
N VAL A 227 -7.05 -30.62 -14.90
CA VAL A 227 -6.26 -29.76 -14.04
C VAL A 227 -6.25 -30.31 -12.63
N TYR A 228 -5.05 -30.51 -12.11
CA TYR A 228 -4.81 -30.98 -10.74
C TYR A 228 -4.27 -29.82 -9.90
N MET A 229 -4.81 -29.67 -8.70
CA MET A 229 -4.26 -28.81 -7.66
C MET A 229 -3.24 -29.60 -6.86
N VAL A 230 -2.03 -29.08 -6.78
CA VAL A 230 -0.93 -29.64 -5.97
C VAL A 230 -0.77 -28.81 -4.72
N TYR A 231 -0.69 -29.47 -3.56
CA TYR A 231 -0.46 -28.87 -2.24
C TYR A 231 0.95 -29.21 -1.77
N LEU A 232 1.82 -28.21 -1.71
CA LEU A 232 3.21 -28.33 -1.30
C LEU A 232 3.39 -27.69 0.08
N TYR A 233 3.90 -28.47 1.04
CA TYR A 233 4.15 -28.02 2.41
C TYR A 233 5.64 -27.76 2.61
N VAL A 234 5.99 -26.54 3.03
CA VAL A 234 7.37 -26.13 3.30
C VAL A 234 7.47 -25.40 4.64
N LYS A 235 8.64 -25.46 5.27
CA LYS A 235 8.93 -24.70 6.49
C LYS A 235 9.33 -23.26 6.16
N ASP A 236 10.24 -23.11 5.20
CA ASP A 236 10.64 -21.79 4.70
C ASP A 236 9.91 -21.49 3.38
N PRO A 237 9.11 -20.44 3.31
CA PRO A 237 8.45 -20.02 2.06
C PRO A 237 9.40 -19.84 0.87
N ARG A 238 10.69 -19.58 1.11
CA ARG A 238 11.71 -19.48 0.04
C ARG A 238 11.93 -20.79 -0.70
N GLU A 239 11.69 -21.91 -0.05
CA GLU A 239 11.81 -23.24 -0.65
C GLU A 239 10.82 -23.44 -1.79
N VAL A 240 9.67 -22.72 -1.78
CA VAL A 240 8.68 -22.73 -2.86
C VAL A 240 9.32 -22.36 -4.20
N PHE A 241 10.24 -21.38 -4.21
CA PHE A 241 10.88 -20.89 -5.42
C PHE A 241 11.74 -21.96 -6.12
N VAL A 242 12.23 -22.94 -5.35
CA VAL A 242 13.06 -24.03 -5.85
C VAL A 242 12.23 -25.29 -6.07
N LEU A 243 11.43 -25.68 -5.07
CA LEU A 243 10.71 -26.96 -5.09
C LEU A 243 9.57 -27.00 -6.11
N ARG A 244 8.82 -25.89 -6.26
CA ARG A 244 7.72 -25.81 -7.24
C ARG A 244 8.19 -26.12 -8.67
N PRO A 245 9.20 -25.42 -9.24
CA PRO A 245 9.67 -25.73 -10.58
C PRO A 245 10.28 -27.14 -10.68
N GLN A 246 11.02 -27.62 -9.68
CA GLN A 246 11.60 -28.97 -9.69
C GLN A 246 10.51 -30.05 -9.72
N ILE A 247 9.49 -29.96 -8.88
CA ILE A 247 8.37 -30.91 -8.86
C ILE A 247 7.62 -30.87 -10.17
N ALA A 248 7.31 -29.66 -10.70
CA ALA A 248 6.61 -29.52 -11.96
C ALA A 248 7.39 -30.15 -13.12
N GLU A 249 8.70 -29.87 -13.22
CA GLU A 249 9.57 -30.42 -14.25
C GLU A 249 9.64 -31.94 -14.19
N GLU A 250 9.81 -32.53 -12.99
CA GLU A 250 9.89 -33.99 -12.84
C GLU A 250 8.55 -34.67 -13.13
N VAL A 251 7.42 -34.03 -12.79
CA VAL A 251 6.08 -34.50 -13.13
C VAL A 251 5.89 -34.52 -14.66
N PHE A 252 6.24 -33.43 -15.36
CA PHE A 252 6.13 -33.39 -16.82
C PHE A 252 7.08 -34.34 -17.51
N ARG A 253 8.32 -34.49 -17.05
CA ARG A 253 9.27 -35.45 -17.59
C ARG A 253 8.73 -36.89 -17.55
N ARG A 254 8.11 -37.29 -16.46
CA ARG A 254 7.50 -38.61 -16.32
C ARG A 254 6.23 -38.76 -17.14
N TRP A 255 5.44 -37.72 -17.23
CA TRP A 255 4.25 -37.69 -18.05
C TRP A 255 4.58 -37.84 -19.55
N ASP A 256 5.60 -37.13 -20.06
CA ASP A 256 6.08 -37.25 -21.43
C ASP A 256 6.56 -38.69 -21.72
N ALA A 257 7.26 -39.30 -20.79
CA ALA A 257 7.71 -40.68 -20.93
C ALA A 257 6.55 -41.69 -21.01
N GLU A 258 5.46 -41.50 -20.23
CA GLU A 258 4.27 -42.35 -20.29
C GLU A 258 3.43 -42.09 -21.55
N ARG A 259 3.38 -40.84 -22.02
CA ARG A 259 2.73 -40.46 -23.27
C ARG A 259 3.42 -41.13 -24.49
N ALA A 260 4.75 -41.13 -24.51
CA ALA A 260 5.53 -41.76 -25.59
C ALA A 260 5.26 -43.28 -25.70
N LYS A 261 5.07 -43.98 -24.58
CA LYS A 261 4.71 -45.41 -24.57
C LYS A 261 3.32 -45.70 -25.08
N GLY A 262 2.40 -44.74 -25.02
CA GLY A 262 1.03 -44.91 -25.50
C GLY A 262 0.86 -44.70 -27.02
N HIS A 263 1.88 -44.16 -27.67
CA HIS A 263 1.93 -43.94 -29.14
C HIS A 263 2.82 -44.94 -29.88
N ALA A 264 3.53 -45.83 -29.17
CA ALA A 264 4.28 -46.94 -29.73
C ALA A 264 3.46 -48.26 -29.66
#